data_66e8b32bbfcc576d04515aef156a23b1
#
_entry.id   66e8b32bbfcc576d04515aef156a23b1
#
_cell.length_a   1.000
_cell.length_b   1.000
_cell.length_c   1.000
_cell.angle_alpha   90.00
_cell.angle_beta   90.00
_cell.angle_gamma   90.00
#
_symmetry.space_group_name_H-M   'P 1'
#
loop_
_entity.id
_entity.type
_entity.pdbx_description
1 polymer ?
#
loop_
_entity_poly.entity_id
_entity_poly.type
_entity_poly.pdbx_seq_one_letter_code
_entity_poly.pdbx_strand_id
1 'polypeptide(L)'
;MNVQAITSKVVSTLGNKESLIPIILKDGVDSTSLTVKSYKEGGIVEGKDRAIDEFGTQAIWVGGIPFFKKLIDYTAYKKAKLNPGVDIRIIADKEYSKWAKDNAQGIMSNSKTQTVKQAITDCLVDGGKKAKNLYKGKVIAATALTLATYFLLTKGKQKNTKDSVIKNMNEEIKKPTFKGNHSTPAIFKDFENTEKNTTPKKPSFKGLAKSVSEAILFNPVHNMQIIDAGITSERLACSRNKTELAEHAIKEGSFLFFLYGFGGLIEKGINKLADKKFNKPIDLSIDVLMDDTFAKALDKGTVIKDVDKASGCKTPTDKLNFIKNNPDNIFVQAAKKSKIVSTVKHKGKDVVDTSKFIDMKDFDALGENLKNLSNKLAQSKETTKKFLNKTKGLKVASVMANIGISCLFLGYLIPKAVYKYRKMKTGTTKFHVEQDIRNGKK
;
A
#
# COMPACT_ATOMS: atom_id res chain seq x y z
N MET A 1 22.97 18.23 6.04
CA MET A 1 21.63 18.18 5.39
C MET A 1 20.67 19.02 6.22
N ASN A 2 19.96 19.98 5.62
CA ASN A 2 19.11 20.91 6.37
C ASN A 2 17.90 20.15 6.96
N VAL A 3 17.60 20.32 8.27
CA VAL A 3 16.47 19.68 8.96
C VAL A 3 15.15 19.90 8.22
N GLN A 4 14.94 21.08 7.64
CA GLN A 4 13.76 21.38 6.83
C GLN A 4 13.65 20.49 5.59
N ALA A 5 14.76 20.19 4.92
CA ALA A 5 14.76 19.31 3.75
C ALA A 5 14.45 17.85 4.12
N ILE A 6 14.93 17.39 5.27
CA ILE A 6 14.62 16.05 5.79
C ILE A 6 13.13 15.96 6.14
N THR A 7 12.63 16.93 6.89
CA THR A 7 11.21 16.98 7.30
C THR A 7 10.28 17.02 6.07
N SER A 8 10.63 17.84 5.07
CA SER A 8 9.89 17.90 3.81
C SER A 8 9.83 16.55 3.12
N LYS A 9 10.96 15.88 2.96
CA LYS A 9 11.04 14.58 2.28
C LYS A 9 10.26 13.49 3.03
N VAL A 10 10.33 13.49 4.36
CA VAL A 10 9.58 12.56 5.19
C VAL A 10 8.08 12.82 5.04
N VAL A 11 7.62 14.05 5.21
CA VAL A 11 6.20 14.40 5.09
C VAL A 11 5.66 14.19 3.68
N SER A 12 6.46 14.52 2.64
CA SER A 12 6.10 14.22 1.24
C SER A 12 5.89 12.73 1.01
N THR A 13 6.80 11.90 1.54
CA THR A 13 6.71 10.44 1.39
C THR A 13 5.51 9.87 2.17
N LEU A 14 5.30 10.32 3.40
CA LEU A 14 4.22 9.84 4.28
C LEU A 14 2.84 10.38 3.88
N GLY A 15 2.78 11.55 3.26
CA GLY A 15 1.54 12.17 2.77
C GLY A 15 1.18 11.79 1.33
N ASN A 16 1.99 10.97 0.65
CA ASN A 16 1.70 10.54 -0.72
C ASN A 16 0.74 9.36 -0.71
N LYS A 17 -0.46 9.56 -1.27
CA LYS A 17 -1.54 8.55 -1.34
C LYS A 17 -1.19 7.31 -2.18
N GLU A 18 -0.25 7.43 -3.10
CA GLU A 18 0.23 6.32 -3.93
C GLU A 18 1.44 5.60 -3.32
N SER A 19 2.00 6.13 -2.23
CA SER A 19 3.15 5.53 -1.56
C SER A 19 2.73 4.39 -0.65
N LEU A 20 3.42 3.26 -0.74
CA LEU A 20 3.25 2.14 0.19
C LEU A 20 3.96 2.38 1.54
N ILE A 21 4.83 3.38 1.66
CA ILE A 21 5.61 3.63 2.87
C ILE A 21 4.75 3.91 4.11
N PRO A 22 3.68 4.73 4.05
CA PRO A 22 2.78 4.91 5.19
C PRO A 22 2.11 3.61 5.64
N ILE A 23 1.78 2.75 4.68
CA ILE A 23 1.15 1.44 4.92
C ILE A 23 2.16 0.51 5.60
N ILE A 24 3.38 0.41 5.06
CA ILE A 24 4.47 -0.40 5.62
C ILE A 24 4.79 0.04 7.06
N LEU A 25 4.81 1.35 7.32
CA LEU A 25 5.08 1.88 8.65
C LEU A 25 3.99 1.49 9.66
N LYS A 26 2.72 1.64 9.28
CA LYS A 26 1.58 1.27 10.13
C LYS A 26 1.55 -0.22 10.40
N ASP A 27 1.76 -1.04 9.39
CA ASP A 27 1.83 -2.50 9.49
C ASP A 27 3.03 -2.95 10.35
N GLY A 28 4.19 -2.31 10.20
CA GLY A 28 5.37 -2.59 11.05
C GLY A 28 5.11 -2.29 12.53
N VAL A 29 4.34 -1.24 12.85
CA VAL A 29 3.93 -0.94 14.22
C VAL A 29 2.95 -1.99 14.75
N ASP A 30 1.96 -2.40 13.95
CA ASP A 30 1.02 -3.47 14.30
C ASP A 30 1.76 -4.79 14.57
N SER A 31 2.57 -5.24 13.61
CA SER A 31 3.33 -6.49 13.68
C SER A 31 4.25 -6.56 14.89
N THR A 32 4.97 -5.47 15.17
CA THR A 32 5.88 -5.40 16.32
C THR A 32 5.10 -5.43 17.63
N SER A 33 4.08 -4.61 17.74
CA SER A 33 3.30 -4.47 18.98
C SER A 33 2.54 -5.76 19.32
N LEU A 34 1.89 -6.39 18.32
CA LEU A 34 1.20 -7.65 18.50
C LEU A 34 2.16 -8.77 18.90
N THR A 35 3.32 -8.86 18.24
CA THR A 35 4.36 -9.85 18.56
C THR A 35 4.86 -9.68 20.00
N VAL A 36 5.22 -8.45 20.40
CA VAL A 36 5.68 -8.18 21.79
C VAL A 36 4.59 -8.50 22.80
N LYS A 37 3.34 -8.16 22.50
CA LYS A 37 2.23 -8.50 23.38
C LYS A 37 1.99 -10.00 23.48
N SER A 38 2.14 -10.73 22.38
CA SER A 38 2.02 -12.19 22.34
C SER A 38 3.09 -12.87 23.20
N TYR A 39 4.33 -12.39 23.17
CA TYR A 39 5.37 -12.88 24.07
C TYR A 39 5.02 -12.64 25.55
N LYS A 40 4.47 -11.47 25.87
CA LYS A 40 4.16 -11.08 27.27
C LYS A 40 2.93 -11.81 27.82
N GLU A 41 1.87 -11.91 27.04
CA GLU A 41 0.57 -12.42 27.49
C GLU A 41 0.39 -13.93 27.22
N GLY A 42 0.82 -14.39 26.06
CA GLY A 42 0.62 -15.76 25.58
C GLY A 42 1.81 -16.69 25.76
N GLY A 43 3.01 -16.14 26.01
CA GLY A 43 4.24 -16.89 26.21
C GLY A 43 5.08 -17.07 24.94
N ILE A 44 6.19 -17.81 25.10
CA ILE A 44 7.22 -17.94 24.04
C ILE A 44 6.66 -18.59 22.78
N VAL A 45 5.80 -19.59 22.91
CA VAL A 45 5.23 -20.32 21.75
C VAL A 45 4.37 -19.40 20.92
N GLU A 46 3.45 -18.64 21.56
CA GLU A 46 2.61 -17.67 20.85
C GLU A 46 3.43 -16.53 20.26
N GLY A 47 4.41 -16.02 21.03
CA GLY A 47 5.28 -14.94 20.54
C GLY A 47 6.02 -15.33 19.26
N LYS A 48 6.53 -16.57 19.17
CA LYS A 48 7.16 -17.10 17.94
C LYS A 48 6.14 -17.32 16.83
N ASP A 49 4.96 -17.88 17.13
CA ASP A 49 3.86 -18.07 16.17
C ASP A 49 3.47 -16.74 15.51
N ARG A 50 3.31 -15.70 16.34
CA ARG A 50 2.97 -14.35 15.86
C ARG A 50 4.11 -13.67 15.12
N ALA A 51 5.35 -13.80 15.57
CA ALA A 51 6.50 -13.23 14.87
C ALA A 51 6.62 -13.79 13.44
N ILE A 52 6.48 -15.10 13.28
CA ILE A 52 6.51 -15.76 11.96
C ILE A 52 5.34 -15.26 11.10
N ASP A 53 4.14 -15.18 11.68
CA ASP A 53 2.95 -14.74 10.96
C ASP A 53 3.07 -13.28 10.50
N GLU A 54 3.34 -12.36 11.41
CA GLU A 54 3.31 -10.92 11.14
C GLU A 54 4.49 -10.48 10.25
N PHE A 55 5.72 -10.79 10.66
CA PHE A 55 6.90 -10.39 9.89
C PHE A 55 7.08 -11.21 8.61
N GLY A 56 6.67 -12.48 8.60
CA GLY A 56 6.65 -13.30 7.40
C GLY A 56 5.65 -12.76 6.37
N THR A 57 4.45 -12.38 6.80
CA THR A 57 3.44 -11.74 5.95
C THR A 57 3.97 -10.43 5.39
N GLN A 58 4.53 -9.56 6.23
CA GLN A 58 5.10 -8.29 5.79
C GLN A 58 6.21 -8.48 4.76
N ALA A 59 7.11 -9.45 4.97
CA ALA A 59 8.17 -9.77 4.02
C ALA A 59 7.62 -10.27 2.67
N ILE A 60 6.55 -11.07 2.70
CA ILE A 60 5.93 -11.60 1.48
C ILE A 60 5.27 -10.49 0.67
N TRP A 61 4.51 -9.58 1.27
CA TRP A 61 3.85 -8.56 0.46
C TRP A 61 4.76 -7.38 0.11
N VAL A 62 5.70 -6.98 0.96
CA VAL A 62 6.70 -5.95 0.63
C VAL A 62 7.72 -6.45 -0.40
N GLY A 63 8.17 -7.70 -0.26
CA GLY A 63 9.20 -8.30 -1.10
C GLY A 63 8.65 -9.16 -2.23
N GLY A 64 7.64 -9.99 -1.94
CA GLY A 64 7.13 -11.01 -2.87
C GLY A 64 6.47 -10.41 -4.11
N ILE A 65 5.60 -9.42 -3.95
CA ILE A 65 4.91 -8.78 -5.10
C ILE A 65 5.91 -8.15 -6.08
N PRO A 66 6.84 -7.28 -5.66
CA PRO A 66 7.86 -6.76 -6.55
C PRO A 66 8.74 -7.85 -7.17
N PHE A 67 9.09 -8.88 -6.40
CA PHE A 67 9.88 -10.01 -6.87
C PHE A 67 9.15 -10.77 -7.99
N PHE A 68 7.91 -11.19 -7.77
CA PHE A 68 7.15 -11.91 -8.79
C PHE A 68 6.85 -11.06 -10.03
N LYS A 69 6.57 -9.77 -9.86
CA LYS A 69 6.44 -8.84 -11.00
C LYS A 69 7.72 -8.77 -11.82
N LYS A 70 8.90 -8.62 -11.17
CA LYS A 70 10.19 -8.62 -11.87
C LYS A 70 10.51 -9.95 -12.54
N LEU A 71 10.17 -11.08 -11.92
CA LEU A 71 10.35 -12.40 -12.50
C LEU A 71 9.55 -12.54 -13.81
N ILE A 72 8.30 -12.08 -13.81
CA ILE A 72 7.45 -12.09 -15.01
C ILE A 72 7.98 -11.12 -16.07
N ASP A 73 8.49 -9.95 -15.66
CA ASP A 73 9.12 -8.99 -16.57
C ASP A 73 10.34 -9.62 -17.25
N TYR A 74 11.18 -10.29 -16.47
CA TYR A 74 12.38 -10.93 -17.02
C TYR A 74 12.08 -12.15 -17.92
N THR A 75 11.01 -12.87 -17.65
CA THR A 75 10.63 -14.08 -18.41
C THR A 75 9.65 -13.78 -19.55
N ALA A 76 8.40 -13.48 -19.19
CA ALA A 76 7.30 -13.36 -20.17
C ALA A 76 7.41 -12.10 -21.03
N TYR A 77 7.77 -10.94 -20.46
CA TYR A 77 7.95 -9.71 -21.24
C TYR A 77 9.15 -9.79 -22.17
N LYS A 78 10.27 -10.36 -21.70
CA LYS A 78 11.46 -10.58 -22.54
C LYS A 78 11.13 -11.51 -23.73
N LYS A 79 10.45 -12.64 -23.46
CA LYS A 79 9.99 -13.57 -24.52
C LYS A 79 9.02 -12.90 -25.50
N ALA A 80 8.15 -12.03 -25.01
CA ALA A 80 7.19 -11.28 -25.81
C ALA A 80 7.83 -10.12 -26.59
N LYS A 81 9.08 -9.74 -26.30
CA LYS A 81 9.80 -8.56 -26.81
C LYS A 81 9.06 -7.25 -26.50
N LEU A 82 8.40 -7.18 -25.33
CA LEU A 82 7.67 -6.00 -24.85
C LEU A 82 8.40 -5.34 -23.67
N ASN A 83 8.26 -4.02 -23.55
CA ASN A 83 8.85 -3.29 -22.45
C ASN A 83 7.86 -3.18 -21.28
N PRO A 84 8.17 -3.73 -20.10
CA PRO A 84 7.29 -3.66 -18.94
C PRO A 84 7.20 -2.26 -18.30
N GLY A 85 8.03 -1.31 -18.73
CA GLY A 85 8.06 0.06 -18.23
C GLY A 85 7.03 0.99 -18.87
N VAL A 86 6.40 0.58 -19.99
CA VAL A 86 5.31 1.34 -20.64
C VAL A 86 4.04 1.16 -19.82
N ASP A 87 3.41 2.27 -19.43
CA ASP A 87 2.14 2.24 -18.69
C ASP A 87 1.03 1.74 -19.60
N ILE A 88 0.34 0.70 -19.18
CA ILE A 88 -0.70 0.05 -19.98
C ILE A 88 -1.90 0.96 -20.23
N ARG A 89 -2.15 1.97 -19.40
CA ARG A 89 -3.20 2.98 -19.59
C ARG A 89 -2.97 3.78 -20.88
N ILE A 90 -1.70 4.02 -21.24
CA ILE A 90 -1.33 4.64 -22.52
C ILE A 90 -1.80 3.76 -23.69
N ILE A 91 -1.55 2.45 -23.58
CA ILE A 91 -1.92 1.50 -24.63
C ILE A 91 -3.45 1.27 -24.70
N ALA A 92 -4.16 1.57 -23.62
CA ALA A 92 -5.62 1.45 -23.58
C ALA A 92 -6.33 2.59 -24.33
N ASP A 93 -5.72 3.76 -24.40
CA ASP A 93 -6.24 4.97 -25.03
C ASP A 93 -5.50 5.25 -26.36
N LYS A 94 -6.24 5.28 -27.48
CA LYS A 94 -5.66 5.46 -28.81
C LYS A 94 -5.08 6.86 -29.03
N GLU A 95 -5.75 7.90 -28.53
CA GLU A 95 -5.29 9.27 -28.70
C GLU A 95 -4.05 9.50 -27.83
N TYR A 96 -4.09 9.04 -26.58
CA TYR A 96 -2.96 9.14 -25.69
C TYR A 96 -1.73 8.39 -26.22
N SER A 97 -1.92 7.16 -26.75
CA SER A 97 -0.82 6.37 -27.29
C SER A 97 -0.19 7.01 -28.53
N LYS A 98 -1.00 7.64 -29.39
CA LYS A 98 -0.51 8.41 -30.52
C LYS A 98 0.33 9.60 -30.04
N TRP A 99 -0.23 10.40 -29.13
CA TRP A 99 0.49 11.53 -28.56
C TRP A 99 1.81 11.10 -27.89
N ALA A 100 1.78 10.06 -27.06
CA ALA A 100 2.95 9.57 -26.36
C ALA A 100 4.07 9.11 -27.30
N LYS A 101 3.70 8.40 -28.36
CA LYS A 101 4.64 7.96 -29.41
C LYS A 101 5.25 9.14 -30.17
N ASP A 102 4.41 10.08 -30.60
CA ASP A 102 4.85 11.23 -31.40
C ASP A 102 5.73 12.20 -30.59
N ASN A 103 5.57 12.22 -29.28
CA ASN A 103 6.30 13.10 -28.36
C ASN A 103 7.46 12.44 -27.60
N ALA A 104 7.78 11.19 -27.86
CA ALA A 104 8.83 10.44 -27.17
C ALA A 104 10.29 10.87 -27.46
N GLN A 105 10.54 11.76 -28.41
CA GLN A 105 11.79 12.49 -28.73
C GLN A 105 13.14 11.78 -28.43
N GLY A 106 13.30 10.53 -28.83
CA GLY A 106 14.57 9.78 -28.64
C GLY A 106 14.91 9.46 -27.17
N ILE A 107 13.99 9.67 -26.23
CA ILE A 107 14.18 9.33 -24.81
C ILE A 107 14.38 7.82 -24.70
N MET A 108 15.44 7.42 -23.95
CA MET A 108 15.68 6.01 -23.68
C MET A 108 14.70 5.48 -22.65
N SER A 109 14.17 4.28 -22.89
CA SER A 109 13.31 3.59 -21.92
C SER A 109 14.12 3.17 -20.65
N ASN A 110 13.43 2.81 -19.60
CA ASN A 110 14.06 2.34 -18.35
C ASN A 110 14.99 1.12 -18.57
N SER A 111 14.75 0.32 -19.60
CA SER A 111 15.62 -0.82 -19.95
C SER A 111 16.93 -0.39 -20.60
N LYS A 112 17.07 0.88 -20.99
CA LYS A 112 18.21 1.43 -21.74
C LYS A 112 18.56 0.68 -23.04
N THR A 113 17.72 -0.25 -23.47
CA THR A 113 17.94 -1.09 -24.67
C THR A 113 17.14 -0.60 -25.87
N GLN A 114 16.16 0.25 -25.68
CA GLN A 114 15.31 0.81 -26.72
C GLN A 114 14.80 2.20 -26.32
N THR A 115 14.38 2.99 -27.31
CA THR A 115 13.77 4.29 -27.03
C THR A 115 12.34 4.10 -26.54
N VAL A 116 11.81 5.11 -25.83
CA VAL A 116 10.39 5.13 -25.39
C VAL A 116 9.44 5.00 -26.59
N LYS A 117 9.75 5.68 -27.70
CA LYS A 117 8.99 5.59 -28.95
C LYS A 117 8.89 4.14 -29.45
N GLN A 118 10.03 3.44 -29.50
CA GLN A 118 10.05 2.03 -29.91
C GLN A 118 9.27 1.16 -28.93
N ALA A 119 9.46 1.36 -27.61
CA ALA A 119 8.76 0.61 -26.58
C ALA A 119 7.22 0.73 -26.68
N ILE A 120 6.72 1.95 -26.91
CA ILE A 120 5.28 2.20 -27.12
C ILE A 120 4.82 1.56 -28.44
N THR A 121 5.60 1.68 -29.51
CA THR A 121 5.26 1.09 -30.82
C THR A 121 5.14 -0.42 -30.74
N ASP A 122 6.09 -1.09 -30.08
CA ASP A 122 6.06 -2.54 -29.88
C ASP A 122 4.83 -3.00 -29.05
N CYS A 123 4.46 -2.19 -28.05
CA CYS A 123 3.25 -2.45 -27.26
C CYS A 123 1.95 -2.23 -28.02
N LEU A 124 1.95 -1.43 -29.10
CA LEU A 124 0.78 -1.13 -29.93
C LEU A 124 0.55 -2.12 -31.07
N VAL A 125 1.47 -3.05 -31.30
CA VAL A 125 1.28 -4.15 -32.25
C VAL A 125 -0.03 -4.86 -31.91
N ASP A 126 -0.83 -5.23 -32.92
CA ASP A 126 -2.17 -5.82 -32.79
C ASP A 126 -3.15 -4.95 -31.93
N GLY A 127 -3.05 -3.64 -32.05
CA GLY A 127 -3.88 -2.71 -31.27
C GLY A 127 -3.65 -2.79 -29.75
N GLY A 128 -2.47 -3.26 -29.34
CA GLY A 128 -2.09 -3.39 -27.95
C GLY A 128 -2.69 -4.59 -27.21
N LYS A 129 -3.36 -5.51 -27.92
CA LYS A 129 -4.01 -6.67 -27.31
C LYS A 129 -3.01 -7.57 -26.56
N LYS A 130 -1.85 -7.85 -27.18
CA LYS A 130 -0.78 -8.66 -26.57
C LYS A 130 -0.24 -8.01 -25.29
N ALA A 131 0.05 -6.69 -25.33
CA ALA A 131 0.55 -5.96 -24.17
C ALA A 131 -0.47 -5.94 -23.02
N LYS A 132 -1.76 -5.67 -23.31
CA LYS A 132 -2.86 -5.69 -22.33
C LYS A 132 -3.02 -7.05 -21.68
N ASN A 133 -3.02 -8.13 -22.46
CA ASN A 133 -3.17 -9.48 -21.93
C ASN A 133 -1.97 -9.89 -21.06
N LEU A 134 -0.75 -9.56 -21.49
CA LEU A 134 0.45 -9.82 -20.73
C LEU A 134 0.47 -9.06 -19.39
N TYR A 135 0.04 -7.80 -19.40
CA TYR A 135 -0.08 -7.00 -18.17
C TYR A 135 -1.11 -7.58 -17.21
N LYS A 136 -2.30 -7.94 -17.70
CA LYS A 136 -3.33 -8.62 -16.88
C LYS A 136 -2.79 -9.91 -16.28
N GLY A 137 -2.16 -10.75 -17.12
CA GLY A 137 -1.52 -11.99 -16.69
C GLY A 137 -0.45 -11.76 -15.61
N LYS A 138 0.38 -10.73 -15.78
CA LYS A 138 1.39 -10.33 -14.78
C LYS A 138 0.78 -10.01 -13.42
N VAL A 139 -0.27 -9.17 -13.38
CA VAL A 139 -0.90 -8.78 -12.12
C VAL A 139 -1.56 -9.99 -11.45
N ILE A 140 -2.33 -10.78 -12.21
CA ILE A 140 -3.01 -11.97 -11.69
C ILE A 140 -2.00 -13.00 -11.17
N ALA A 141 -0.97 -13.31 -11.96
CA ALA A 141 0.04 -14.29 -11.57
C ALA A 141 0.86 -13.84 -10.35
N ALA A 142 1.29 -12.56 -10.30
CA ALA A 142 2.01 -12.05 -9.16
C ALA A 142 1.16 -12.09 -7.87
N THR A 143 -0.12 -11.74 -7.96
CA THR A 143 -1.06 -11.81 -6.83
C THR A 143 -1.27 -13.27 -6.39
N ALA A 144 -1.53 -14.18 -7.32
CA ALA A 144 -1.73 -15.60 -7.01
C ALA A 144 -0.47 -16.24 -6.38
N LEU A 145 0.72 -15.94 -6.90
CA LEU A 145 1.98 -16.42 -6.33
C LEU A 145 2.22 -15.87 -4.92
N THR A 146 1.89 -14.59 -4.70
CA THR A 146 2.00 -13.98 -3.36
C THR A 146 1.07 -14.67 -2.36
N LEU A 147 -0.19 -14.91 -2.71
CA LEU A 147 -1.15 -15.62 -1.85
C LEU A 147 -0.75 -17.07 -1.63
N ALA A 148 -0.23 -17.76 -2.64
CA ALA A 148 0.27 -19.12 -2.49
C ALA A 148 1.46 -19.19 -1.54
N THR A 149 2.39 -18.22 -1.63
CA THR A 149 3.55 -18.13 -0.71
C THR A 149 3.07 -17.88 0.72
N TYR A 150 2.05 -17.03 0.89
CA TYR A 150 1.46 -16.78 2.20
C TYR A 150 0.79 -18.05 2.78
N PHE A 151 0.04 -18.79 1.97
CA PHE A 151 -0.55 -20.06 2.40
C PHE A 151 0.51 -21.05 2.88
N LEU A 152 1.66 -21.13 2.18
CA LEU A 152 2.79 -21.97 2.61
C LEU A 152 3.38 -21.48 3.94
N LEU A 153 3.48 -20.17 4.15
CA LEU A 153 3.91 -19.58 5.42
C LEU A 153 2.99 -20.02 6.56
N THR A 154 1.66 -19.92 6.37
CA THR A 154 0.66 -20.32 7.37
C THR A 154 0.79 -21.80 7.73
N LYS A 155 0.94 -22.68 6.75
CA LYS A 155 1.15 -24.11 6.99
C LYS A 155 2.46 -24.40 7.74
N GLY A 156 3.55 -23.75 7.32
CA GLY A 156 4.85 -23.84 7.99
C GLY A 156 4.79 -23.35 9.45
N LYS A 157 4.11 -22.19 9.68
CA LYS A 157 3.88 -21.65 11.02
C LYS A 157 3.10 -22.64 11.91
N GLN A 158 1.98 -23.16 11.42
CA GLN A 158 1.17 -24.12 12.18
C GLN A 158 1.94 -25.37 12.56
N LYS A 159 2.73 -25.94 11.63
CA LYS A 159 3.62 -27.06 11.89
C LYS A 159 4.67 -26.72 12.95
N ASN A 160 5.37 -25.59 12.79
CA ASN A 160 6.39 -25.15 13.74
C ASN A 160 5.83 -24.96 15.16
N THR A 161 4.63 -24.42 15.27
CA THR A 161 3.93 -24.25 16.56
C THR A 161 3.64 -25.59 17.20
N LYS A 162 3.08 -26.54 16.44
CA LYS A 162 2.82 -27.91 16.91
C LYS A 162 4.08 -28.62 17.40
N ASP A 163 5.14 -28.58 16.58
CA ASP A 163 6.42 -29.21 16.90
C ASP A 163 7.07 -28.59 18.17
N SER A 164 6.96 -27.27 18.31
CA SER A 164 7.46 -26.53 19.49
C SER A 164 6.73 -26.93 20.78
N VAL A 165 5.40 -27.08 20.72
CA VAL A 165 4.60 -27.52 21.89
C VAL A 165 4.97 -28.96 22.27
N ILE A 166 5.02 -29.86 21.31
CA ILE A 166 5.38 -31.28 21.56
C ILE A 166 6.79 -31.38 22.15
N LYS A 167 7.74 -30.61 21.62
CA LYS A 167 9.10 -30.57 22.17
C LYS A 167 9.11 -30.12 23.64
N ASN A 168 8.39 -29.01 23.95
CA ASN A 168 8.32 -28.54 25.34
C ASN A 168 7.68 -29.57 26.27
N MET A 169 6.60 -30.24 25.84
CA MET A 169 5.99 -31.34 26.62
C MET A 169 6.97 -32.46 26.91
N ASN A 170 7.76 -32.89 25.90
CA ASN A 170 8.75 -33.94 26.06
C ASN A 170 9.91 -33.54 27.00
N GLU A 171 10.31 -32.27 26.99
CA GLU A 171 11.32 -31.72 27.92
C GLU A 171 10.79 -31.61 29.35
N GLU A 172 9.51 -31.27 29.54
CA GLU A 172 8.83 -31.25 30.84
C GLU A 172 8.78 -32.67 31.45
N ILE A 173 8.51 -33.72 30.64
CA ILE A 173 8.48 -35.13 31.07
C ILE A 173 9.86 -35.59 31.50
N LYS A 174 10.95 -35.15 30.86
CA LYS A 174 12.32 -35.53 31.16
C LYS A 174 12.91 -34.86 32.40
N LYS A 175 12.31 -33.78 32.91
CA LYS A 175 12.74 -33.15 34.17
C LYS A 175 12.32 -34.04 35.32
N PRO A 176 13.22 -34.43 36.25
CA PRO A 176 12.87 -35.27 37.40
C PRO A 176 11.85 -34.54 38.26
N THR A 177 10.59 -34.95 38.17
CA THR A 177 9.52 -34.47 39.04
C THR A 177 9.67 -35.13 40.40
N PHE A 178 9.76 -34.31 41.43
CA PHE A 178 9.60 -34.76 42.82
C PHE A 178 8.29 -35.55 42.92
N LYS A 179 8.35 -36.80 43.44
CA LYS A 179 7.25 -37.76 43.45
C LYS A 179 6.02 -37.19 44.17
N GLY A 180 5.04 -36.74 43.42
CA GLY A 180 3.65 -36.69 43.81
C GLY A 180 2.90 -37.68 42.91
N ASN A 181 2.15 -38.59 43.47
CA ASN A 181 1.35 -39.58 42.75
C ASN A 181 0.37 -38.90 41.82
N HIS A 182 0.68 -38.83 40.54
CA HIS A 182 -0.31 -38.56 39.49
C HIS A 182 -0.15 -39.64 38.39
N SER A 183 -1.21 -40.43 38.28
CA SER A 183 -1.42 -41.36 37.20
C SER A 183 -1.23 -40.70 35.83
N THR A 184 -0.31 -41.22 35.03
CA THR A 184 -0.04 -40.82 33.66
C THR A 184 -1.26 -41.11 32.81
N PRO A 185 -1.86 -40.12 32.13
CA PRO A 185 -2.90 -40.40 31.15
C PRO A 185 -2.31 -41.14 29.95
N ALA A 186 -2.85 -42.30 29.65
CA ALA A 186 -2.53 -43.09 28.47
C ALA A 186 -3.12 -42.44 27.21
N ILE A 187 -2.42 -41.44 26.61
CA ILE A 187 -2.91 -40.71 25.41
C ILE A 187 -1.85 -40.79 24.28
N PHE A 188 -1.12 -41.87 24.14
CA PHE A 188 -0.11 -41.93 23.08
C PHE A 188 -0.28 -43.12 22.13
N LYS A 189 -1.51 -43.57 21.81
CA LYS A 189 -1.66 -44.70 20.87
C LYS A 189 -2.49 -44.50 19.62
N ASP A 190 -3.08 -43.32 19.36
CA ASP A 190 -3.96 -43.14 18.19
C ASP A 190 -3.62 -41.92 17.28
N PHE A 191 -2.35 -41.66 17.00
CA PHE A 191 -1.93 -40.59 16.09
C PHE A 191 -1.55 -41.04 14.67
N GLU A 192 -1.80 -42.29 14.30
CA GLU A 192 -1.70 -42.72 12.90
C GLU A 192 -3.12 -42.96 12.32
N ASN A 193 -3.37 -42.33 11.21
CA ASN A 193 -4.55 -42.46 10.34
C ASN A 193 -5.80 -41.69 10.71
N THR A 194 -5.86 -40.47 10.19
CA THR A 194 -7.05 -39.99 9.43
C THR A 194 -6.72 -38.71 8.69
N GLU A 195 -6.04 -38.79 7.58
CA GLU A 195 -6.19 -37.77 6.51
C GLU A 195 -7.52 -37.99 5.83
N LYS A 196 -8.57 -37.29 6.26
CA LYS A 196 -9.75 -37.10 5.43
C LYS A 196 -9.57 -35.86 4.59
N ASN A 197 -9.32 -36.11 3.30
CA ASN A 197 -9.37 -35.15 2.21
C ASN A 197 -10.68 -34.37 2.23
N THR A 198 -10.65 -33.17 2.79
CA THR A 198 -11.62 -32.12 2.47
C THR A 198 -10.96 -31.17 1.50
N THR A 199 -11.12 -31.42 0.21
CA THR A 199 -10.81 -30.48 -0.86
C THR A 199 -11.63 -29.19 -0.62
N PRO A 200 -11.00 -28.03 -0.41
CA PRO A 200 -11.74 -26.79 -0.32
C PRO A 200 -12.41 -26.52 -1.67
N LYS A 201 -13.72 -26.33 -1.66
CA LYS A 201 -14.47 -25.88 -2.83
C LYS A 201 -13.82 -24.58 -3.33
N LYS A 202 -13.33 -24.57 -4.57
CA LYS A 202 -12.78 -23.38 -5.23
C LYS A 202 -13.85 -22.28 -5.25
N PRO A 203 -13.60 -21.11 -4.65
CA PRO A 203 -14.55 -20.01 -4.78
C PRO A 203 -14.63 -19.58 -6.24
N SER A 204 -15.84 -19.55 -6.77
CA SER A 204 -16.13 -19.12 -8.14
C SER A 204 -16.12 -17.59 -8.22
N PHE A 205 -15.05 -17.03 -8.78
CA PHE A 205 -14.86 -15.58 -8.97
C PHE A 205 -15.50 -15.02 -10.25
N LYS A 206 -16.56 -15.61 -10.79
CA LYS A 206 -17.10 -15.22 -12.10
C LYS A 206 -17.89 -13.91 -12.19
N GLY A 207 -18.29 -13.27 -11.09
CA GLY A 207 -19.18 -12.10 -11.10
C GLY A 207 -18.55 -10.72 -10.80
N LEU A 208 -17.40 -10.66 -10.13
CA LEU A 208 -16.75 -9.40 -9.71
C LEU A 208 -15.68 -8.89 -10.71
N ALA A 209 -15.52 -9.53 -11.86
CA ALA A 209 -14.27 -9.48 -12.60
C ALA A 209 -14.00 -8.21 -13.42
N LYS A 210 -14.99 -7.39 -13.76
CA LYS A 210 -14.76 -6.32 -14.75
C LYS A 210 -14.42 -4.96 -14.15
N SER A 211 -15.10 -4.50 -13.11
CA SER A 211 -14.81 -3.23 -12.44
C SER A 211 -13.67 -3.33 -11.42
N VAL A 212 -13.57 -4.49 -10.77
CA VAL A 212 -12.48 -4.79 -9.82
C VAL A 212 -11.16 -4.97 -10.56
N SER A 213 -11.16 -5.55 -11.79
CA SER A 213 -9.94 -5.76 -12.57
C SER A 213 -9.24 -4.45 -12.98
N GLU A 214 -9.98 -3.39 -13.29
CA GLU A 214 -9.38 -2.11 -13.69
C GLU A 214 -8.79 -1.36 -12.48
N ALA A 215 -9.48 -1.35 -11.35
CA ALA A 215 -8.97 -0.74 -10.12
C ALA A 215 -7.69 -1.42 -9.60
N ILE A 216 -7.63 -2.77 -9.67
CA ILE A 216 -6.45 -3.56 -9.28
C ILE A 216 -5.27 -3.28 -10.21
N LEU A 217 -5.55 -3.14 -11.50
CA LEU A 217 -4.53 -3.07 -12.52
C LEU A 217 -3.71 -1.78 -12.42
N PHE A 218 -4.31 -0.67 -11.98
CA PHE A 218 -3.70 0.64 -12.14
C PHE A 218 -3.32 1.34 -10.83
N ASN A 219 -3.82 0.88 -9.67
CA ASN A 219 -3.49 1.47 -8.38
C ASN A 219 -2.74 0.47 -7.47
N PRO A 220 -1.48 0.76 -7.07
CA PRO A 220 -0.71 -0.11 -6.19
C PRO A 220 -1.39 -0.35 -4.83
N VAL A 221 -2.08 0.65 -4.29
CA VAL A 221 -2.80 0.54 -3.01
C VAL A 221 -4.00 -0.40 -3.13
N HIS A 222 -4.78 -0.31 -4.22
CA HIS A 222 -5.90 -1.23 -4.46
C HIS A 222 -5.42 -2.67 -4.65
N ASN A 223 -4.27 -2.87 -5.30
CA ASN A 223 -3.67 -4.20 -5.42
C ASN A 223 -3.32 -4.76 -4.03
N MET A 224 -2.74 -3.93 -3.14
CA MET A 224 -2.47 -4.33 -1.76
C MET A 224 -3.74 -4.67 -0.99
N GLN A 225 -4.79 -3.85 -1.08
CA GLN A 225 -6.08 -4.13 -0.43
C GLN A 225 -6.63 -5.51 -0.78
N ILE A 226 -6.49 -5.94 -2.04
CA ILE A 226 -6.97 -7.25 -2.49
C ILE A 226 -6.10 -8.38 -1.94
N ILE A 227 -4.79 -8.17 -1.89
CA ILE A 227 -3.87 -9.15 -1.30
C ILE A 227 -4.16 -9.28 0.19
N ASP A 228 -4.33 -8.17 0.91
CA ASP A 228 -4.66 -8.19 2.33
C ASP A 228 -6.04 -8.80 2.60
N ALA A 229 -7.03 -8.55 1.74
CA ALA A 229 -8.31 -9.25 1.81
C ALA A 229 -8.16 -10.76 1.58
N GLY A 230 -7.28 -11.18 0.67
CA GLY A 230 -6.94 -12.58 0.43
C GLY A 230 -6.24 -13.22 1.64
N ILE A 231 -5.28 -12.52 2.23
CA ILE A 231 -4.57 -12.95 3.46
C ILE A 231 -5.55 -13.05 4.64
N THR A 232 -6.39 -12.04 4.82
CA THR A 232 -7.45 -12.06 5.85
C THR A 232 -8.38 -13.25 5.68
N SER A 233 -8.84 -13.51 4.46
CA SER A 233 -9.73 -14.65 4.17
C SER A 233 -9.05 -15.98 4.46
N GLU A 234 -7.76 -16.11 4.16
CA GLU A 234 -6.98 -17.30 4.43
C GLU A 234 -6.77 -17.50 5.94
N ARG A 235 -6.42 -16.45 6.70
CA ARG A 235 -6.29 -16.48 8.15
C ARG A 235 -7.57 -16.95 8.83
N LEU A 236 -8.72 -16.42 8.38
CA LEU A 236 -10.02 -16.86 8.89
C LEU A 236 -10.30 -18.33 8.57
N ALA A 237 -10.04 -18.75 7.32
CA ALA A 237 -10.29 -20.12 6.87
C ALA A 237 -9.34 -21.15 7.51
N CYS A 238 -8.11 -20.75 7.83
CA CYS A 238 -7.08 -21.62 8.42
C CYS A 238 -6.98 -21.50 9.95
N SER A 239 -7.93 -20.83 10.60
CA SER A 239 -7.98 -20.73 12.07
C SER A 239 -8.15 -22.10 12.70
N ARG A 240 -7.31 -22.40 13.71
CA ARG A 240 -7.22 -23.74 14.34
C ARG A 240 -8.38 -24.03 15.30
N ASN A 241 -9.04 -22.98 15.81
CA ASN A 241 -10.24 -23.12 16.64
C ASN A 241 -11.11 -21.84 16.59
N LYS A 242 -12.31 -21.89 17.21
CA LYS A 242 -13.27 -20.78 17.19
C LYS A 242 -12.76 -19.51 17.87
N THR A 243 -11.92 -19.63 18.88
CA THR A 243 -11.34 -18.47 19.58
C THR A 243 -10.34 -17.76 18.66
N GLU A 244 -9.45 -18.49 18.00
CA GLU A 244 -8.53 -17.96 17.02
C GLU A 244 -9.24 -17.30 15.83
N LEU A 245 -10.33 -17.94 15.34
CA LEU A 245 -11.17 -17.38 14.29
C LEU A 245 -11.71 -15.99 14.70
N ALA A 246 -12.24 -15.86 15.90
CA ALA A 246 -12.76 -14.58 16.38
C ALA A 246 -11.64 -13.54 16.61
N GLU A 247 -10.48 -13.97 17.12
CA GLU A 247 -9.31 -13.09 17.27
C GLU A 247 -8.82 -12.55 15.92
N HIS A 248 -8.74 -13.43 14.92
CA HIS A 248 -8.42 -13.01 13.55
C HIS A 248 -9.50 -12.08 12.98
N ALA A 249 -10.78 -12.36 13.19
CA ALA A 249 -11.85 -11.48 12.71
C ALA A 249 -11.76 -10.08 13.33
N ILE A 250 -11.52 -9.97 14.63
CA ILE A 250 -11.33 -8.70 15.32
C ILE A 250 -10.08 -7.98 14.81
N LYS A 251 -8.94 -8.68 14.75
CA LYS A 251 -7.67 -8.11 14.33
C LYS A 251 -7.72 -7.66 12.86
N GLU A 252 -8.03 -8.58 11.96
CA GLU A 252 -7.94 -8.33 10.52
C GLU A 252 -9.02 -7.35 10.04
N GLY A 253 -10.25 -7.44 10.56
CA GLY A 253 -11.30 -6.47 10.26
C GLY A 253 -10.93 -5.06 10.70
N SER A 254 -10.38 -4.92 11.91
CA SER A 254 -9.88 -3.64 12.42
C SER A 254 -8.66 -3.16 11.63
N PHE A 255 -7.73 -4.07 11.32
CA PHE A 255 -6.52 -3.76 10.54
C PHE A 255 -6.86 -3.16 9.18
N LEU A 256 -7.68 -3.82 8.38
CA LEU A 256 -8.13 -3.31 7.08
C LEU A 256 -8.79 -1.93 7.18
N PHE A 257 -9.65 -1.75 8.19
CA PHE A 257 -10.31 -0.47 8.42
C PHE A 257 -9.33 0.66 8.77
N PHE A 258 -8.44 0.44 9.74
CA PHE A 258 -7.49 1.48 10.17
C PHE A 258 -6.35 1.70 9.18
N LEU A 259 -5.95 0.67 8.44
CA LEU A 259 -4.90 0.77 7.45
C LEU A 259 -5.35 1.57 6.22
N TYR A 260 -6.53 1.25 5.67
CA TYR A 260 -6.99 1.75 4.38
C TYR A 260 -8.13 2.77 4.47
N GLY A 261 -9.07 2.62 5.39
CA GLY A 261 -10.27 3.45 5.46
C GLY A 261 -10.11 4.66 6.38
N PHE A 262 -9.69 4.42 7.59
CA PHE A 262 -9.71 5.43 8.66
C PHE A 262 -8.76 6.61 8.40
N GLY A 263 -7.60 6.34 7.79
CA GLY A 263 -6.64 7.40 7.43
C GLY A 263 -7.24 8.46 6.51
N GLY A 264 -8.04 8.04 5.53
CA GLY A 264 -8.75 8.97 4.64
C GLY A 264 -9.84 9.79 5.35
N LEU A 265 -10.51 9.21 6.35
CA LEU A 265 -11.50 9.92 7.16
C LEU A 265 -10.83 10.98 8.05
N ILE A 266 -9.70 10.65 8.68
CA ILE A 266 -8.91 11.61 9.47
C ILE A 266 -8.45 12.77 8.58
N GLU A 267 -7.86 12.46 7.42
CA GLU A 267 -7.37 13.48 6.48
C GLU A 267 -8.51 14.42 6.06
N LYS A 268 -9.65 13.88 5.63
CA LYS A 268 -10.83 14.67 5.26
C LYS A 268 -11.34 15.52 6.42
N GLY A 269 -11.37 14.99 7.64
CA GLY A 269 -11.78 15.72 8.83
C GLY A 269 -10.85 16.88 9.14
N ILE A 270 -9.54 16.66 9.09
CA ILE A 270 -8.54 17.71 9.35
C ILE A 270 -8.54 18.75 8.22
N ASN A 271 -8.64 18.32 6.95
CA ASN A 271 -8.72 19.25 5.83
C ASN A 271 -9.93 20.19 5.96
N LYS A 272 -11.10 19.63 6.28
CA LYS A 272 -12.32 20.41 6.52
C LYS A 272 -12.19 21.37 7.71
N LEU A 273 -11.52 20.92 8.78
CA LEU A 273 -11.24 21.76 9.95
C LEU A 273 -10.26 22.90 9.60
N ALA A 274 -9.17 22.58 8.88
CA ALA A 274 -8.17 23.53 8.45
C ALA A 274 -8.79 24.61 7.53
N ASP A 275 -9.64 24.18 6.60
CA ASP A 275 -10.33 25.06 5.68
C ASP A 275 -11.35 25.96 6.40
N LYS A 276 -12.25 25.37 7.22
CA LYS A 276 -13.32 26.13 7.91
C LYS A 276 -12.82 27.01 9.03
N LYS A 277 -11.93 26.51 9.90
CA LYS A 277 -11.51 27.20 11.12
C LYS A 277 -10.32 28.13 10.88
N PHE A 278 -9.38 27.73 10.04
CA PHE A 278 -8.13 28.45 9.81
C PHE A 278 -8.06 29.13 8.44
N ASN A 279 -9.04 28.92 7.57
CA ASN A 279 -9.05 29.38 6.19
C ASN A 279 -7.77 28.98 5.42
N LYS A 280 -7.29 27.74 5.63
CA LYS A 280 -6.06 27.18 5.05
C LYS A 280 -6.35 25.89 4.32
N PRO A 281 -6.39 25.89 2.97
CA PRO A 281 -6.53 24.66 2.20
C PRO A 281 -5.20 23.88 2.23
N ILE A 282 -5.25 22.62 2.67
CA ILE A 282 -4.06 21.77 2.82
C ILE A 282 -4.06 20.56 1.87
N ASP A 283 -4.82 20.67 0.76
CA ASP A 283 -4.94 19.58 -0.22
C ASP A 283 -3.72 19.45 -1.13
N LEU A 284 -2.90 20.52 -1.24
CA LEU A 284 -1.65 20.47 -1.99
C LEU A 284 -0.59 19.59 -1.33
N SER A 285 0.30 19.02 -2.16
CA SER A 285 1.47 18.29 -1.66
C SER A 285 2.42 19.25 -0.92
N ILE A 286 3.14 18.69 0.06
CA ILE A 286 4.12 19.49 0.81
C ILE A 286 5.25 19.99 -0.11
N ASP A 287 5.61 19.23 -1.15
CA ASP A 287 6.65 19.61 -2.10
C ASP A 287 6.28 20.86 -2.89
N VAL A 288 5.01 21.05 -3.25
CA VAL A 288 4.51 22.28 -3.86
C VAL A 288 4.50 23.44 -2.87
N LEU A 289 3.98 23.19 -1.65
CA LEU A 289 3.91 24.22 -0.62
C LEU A 289 5.29 24.74 -0.19
N MET A 290 6.35 23.93 -0.32
CA MET A 290 7.73 24.30 0.04
C MET A 290 8.53 24.85 -1.13
N ASP A 291 7.95 24.93 -2.33
CA ASP A 291 8.66 25.43 -3.51
C ASP A 291 8.73 26.96 -3.48
N ASP A 292 9.94 27.50 -3.50
CA ASP A 292 10.18 28.95 -3.55
C ASP A 292 9.67 29.60 -4.85
N THR A 293 9.69 28.84 -5.96
CA THR A 293 9.17 29.31 -7.24
C THR A 293 7.66 29.48 -7.15
N PHE A 294 6.97 28.51 -6.54
CA PHE A 294 5.54 28.58 -6.28
C PHE A 294 5.19 29.71 -5.31
N ALA A 295 5.96 29.88 -4.24
CA ALA A 295 5.75 30.96 -3.28
C ALA A 295 5.88 32.36 -3.95
N LYS A 296 6.89 32.55 -4.81
CA LYS A 296 7.05 33.79 -5.59
C LYS A 296 5.91 34.03 -6.59
N ALA A 297 5.39 32.96 -7.22
CA ALA A 297 4.28 33.06 -8.14
C ALA A 297 2.96 33.42 -7.42
N LEU A 298 2.76 32.89 -6.22
CA LEU A 298 1.62 33.28 -5.35
C LEU A 298 1.71 34.77 -4.95
N ASP A 299 2.90 35.23 -4.57
CA ASP A 299 3.13 36.61 -4.18
C ASP A 299 2.86 37.59 -5.33
N LYS A 300 3.23 37.19 -6.56
CA LYS A 300 2.94 37.94 -7.78
C LYS A 300 1.51 37.80 -8.29
N GLY A 301 0.67 36.95 -7.70
CA GLY A 301 -0.70 36.68 -8.17
C GLY A 301 -0.80 35.97 -9.53
N THR A 302 0.26 35.31 -10.01
CA THR A 302 0.30 34.70 -11.35
C THR A 302 -0.25 33.29 -11.41
N VAL A 303 -0.45 32.62 -10.26
CA VAL A 303 -0.86 31.22 -10.19
C VAL A 303 -2.20 30.98 -10.88
N ILE A 304 -3.22 31.80 -10.61
CA ILE A 304 -4.56 31.66 -11.21
C ILE A 304 -4.47 31.78 -12.74
N LYS A 305 -3.76 32.79 -13.25
CA LYS A 305 -3.56 32.98 -14.69
C LYS A 305 -2.90 31.77 -15.35
N ASP A 306 -1.93 31.15 -14.69
CA ASP A 306 -1.21 30.00 -15.20
C ASP A 306 -2.07 28.71 -15.16
N VAL A 307 -2.94 28.56 -14.15
CA VAL A 307 -3.93 27.48 -14.11
C VAL A 307 -5.00 27.69 -15.18
N ASP A 308 -5.49 28.93 -15.39
CA ASP A 308 -6.52 29.23 -16.38
C ASP A 308 -6.07 28.94 -17.82
N LYS A 309 -4.79 29.19 -18.14
CA LYS A 309 -4.22 28.79 -19.43
C LYS A 309 -4.34 27.28 -19.68
N ALA A 310 -4.12 26.46 -18.67
CA ALA A 310 -4.26 25.01 -18.78
C ALA A 310 -5.74 24.58 -18.82
N SER A 311 -6.60 25.25 -18.03
CA SER A 311 -8.04 24.98 -18.00
C SER A 311 -8.73 25.32 -19.33
N GLY A 312 -8.14 26.21 -20.15
CA GLY A 312 -8.58 26.48 -21.51
C GLY A 312 -8.42 25.31 -22.50
N CYS A 313 -7.64 24.30 -22.15
CA CYS A 313 -7.46 23.10 -22.95
C CYS A 313 -8.67 22.17 -22.82
N LYS A 314 -9.42 21.97 -23.90
CA LYS A 314 -10.70 21.23 -23.88
C LYS A 314 -10.51 19.71 -23.91
N THR A 315 -9.49 19.22 -24.61
CA THR A 315 -9.26 17.79 -24.78
C THR A 315 -8.08 17.29 -23.93
N PRO A 316 -8.04 15.99 -23.57
CA PRO A 316 -6.86 15.42 -22.92
C PRO A 316 -5.56 15.65 -23.70
N THR A 317 -5.63 15.54 -25.03
CA THR A 317 -4.47 15.76 -25.92
C THR A 317 -3.98 17.21 -25.86
N ASP A 318 -4.90 18.20 -25.80
CA ASP A 318 -4.53 19.61 -25.65
C ASP A 318 -3.82 19.85 -24.32
N LYS A 319 -4.31 19.24 -23.22
CA LYS A 319 -3.67 19.32 -21.90
C LYS A 319 -2.28 18.70 -21.91
N LEU A 320 -2.11 17.54 -22.56
CA LEU A 320 -0.81 16.89 -22.71
C LEU A 320 0.17 17.76 -23.51
N ASN A 321 -0.28 18.39 -24.59
CA ASN A 321 0.51 19.34 -25.37
C ASN A 321 0.86 20.59 -24.54
N PHE A 322 -0.09 21.09 -23.76
CA PHE A 322 0.15 22.20 -22.85
C PHE A 322 1.24 21.87 -21.83
N ILE A 323 1.16 20.72 -21.17
CA ILE A 323 2.16 20.24 -20.19
C ILE A 323 3.55 20.17 -20.82
N LYS A 324 3.64 19.64 -22.05
CA LYS A 324 4.90 19.49 -22.75
C LYS A 324 5.51 20.83 -23.18
N ASN A 325 4.67 21.71 -23.72
CA ASN A 325 5.11 22.95 -24.36
C ASN A 325 5.31 24.10 -23.37
N ASN A 326 4.82 23.99 -22.14
CA ASN A 326 4.91 25.02 -21.11
C ASN A 326 5.62 24.50 -19.84
N PRO A 327 6.88 24.04 -19.93
CA PRO A 327 7.59 23.43 -18.79
C PRO A 327 7.80 24.40 -17.64
N ASP A 328 7.81 25.71 -17.90
CA ASP A 328 8.04 26.78 -16.91
C ASP A 328 6.75 27.35 -16.33
N ASN A 329 5.58 26.94 -16.83
CA ASN A 329 4.29 27.30 -16.25
C ASN A 329 4.20 26.76 -14.83
N ILE A 330 3.78 27.60 -13.87
CA ILE A 330 3.78 27.26 -12.44
C ILE A 330 2.86 26.08 -12.11
N PHE A 331 1.76 25.92 -12.83
CA PHE A 331 0.87 24.78 -12.66
C PHE A 331 1.52 23.47 -13.14
N VAL A 332 2.24 23.50 -14.28
CA VAL A 332 2.99 22.35 -14.78
C VAL A 332 4.13 21.98 -13.82
N GLN A 333 4.82 22.97 -13.26
CA GLN A 333 5.85 22.73 -12.25
C GLN A 333 5.26 22.12 -10.97
N ALA A 334 4.10 22.60 -10.51
CA ALA A 334 3.39 22.03 -9.39
C ALA A 334 2.94 20.58 -9.67
N ALA A 335 2.49 20.27 -10.89
CA ALA A 335 2.12 18.92 -11.31
C ALA A 335 3.34 17.95 -11.31
N LYS A 336 4.51 18.42 -11.75
CA LYS A 336 5.77 17.65 -11.64
C LYS A 336 6.16 17.38 -10.18
N LYS A 337 6.08 18.40 -9.32
CA LYS A 337 6.38 18.27 -7.89
C LYS A 337 5.39 17.38 -7.15
N SER A 338 4.13 17.42 -7.53
CA SER A 338 3.09 16.52 -7.00
C SER A 338 3.17 15.09 -7.56
N LYS A 339 4.12 14.80 -8.47
CA LYS A 339 4.31 13.51 -9.17
C LYS A 339 3.14 13.10 -10.06
N ILE A 340 2.21 14.01 -10.35
CA ILE A 340 1.15 13.80 -11.35
C ILE A 340 1.79 13.71 -12.75
N VAL A 341 2.78 14.54 -13.02
CA VAL A 341 3.57 14.52 -14.25
C VAL A 341 4.96 13.93 -13.94
N SER A 342 5.23 12.76 -14.49
CA SER A 342 6.56 12.12 -14.41
C SER A 342 7.54 12.77 -15.39
N THR A 343 8.80 12.90 -14.97
CA THR A 343 9.87 13.46 -15.81
C THR A 343 11.07 12.53 -15.88
N VAL A 344 11.82 12.62 -16.98
CA VAL A 344 13.08 11.92 -17.18
C VAL A 344 14.15 12.92 -17.64
N LYS A 345 15.40 12.64 -17.32
CA LYS A 345 16.55 13.42 -17.82
C LYS A 345 16.80 13.09 -19.28
N HIS A 346 16.72 14.08 -20.14
CA HIS A 346 17.12 13.98 -21.55
C HIS A 346 17.99 15.17 -21.91
N LYS A 347 19.25 14.91 -22.35
CA LYS A 347 20.24 15.95 -22.68
C LYS A 347 20.39 17.02 -21.57
N GLY A 348 20.42 16.58 -20.33
CA GLY A 348 20.59 17.45 -19.15
C GLY A 348 19.33 18.20 -18.69
N LYS A 349 18.22 18.13 -19.44
CA LYS A 349 16.93 18.78 -19.10
C LYS A 349 15.90 17.76 -18.60
N ASP A 350 15.02 18.21 -17.71
CA ASP A 350 13.85 17.41 -17.30
C ASP A 350 12.75 17.53 -18.35
N VAL A 351 12.46 16.42 -19.02
CA VAL A 351 11.38 16.32 -20.01
C VAL A 351 10.28 15.40 -19.50
N VAL A 352 9.06 15.55 -20.02
CA VAL A 352 7.94 14.69 -19.66
C VAL A 352 8.22 13.24 -20.07
N ASP A 353 8.07 12.30 -19.15
CA ASP A 353 8.16 10.86 -19.44
C ASP A 353 6.88 10.36 -20.13
N THR A 354 6.90 10.31 -21.44
CA THR A 354 5.75 9.88 -22.24
C THR A 354 5.47 8.37 -22.13
N SER A 355 6.30 7.58 -21.43
CA SER A 355 6.00 6.18 -21.09
C SER A 355 5.12 6.05 -19.85
N LYS A 356 4.86 7.14 -19.14
CA LYS A 356 4.01 7.22 -17.95
C LYS A 356 2.69 7.92 -18.26
N PHE A 357 1.63 7.37 -17.73
CA PHE A 357 0.30 7.95 -17.87
C PHE A 357 0.13 9.14 -16.91
N ILE A 358 -0.42 10.24 -17.43
CA ILE A 358 -0.81 11.42 -16.65
C ILE A 358 -2.32 11.35 -16.49
N ASP A 359 -2.81 11.22 -15.25
CA ASP A 359 -4.24 11.24 -14.98
C ASP A 359 -4.76 12.67 -15.06
N MET A 360 -5.65 12.92 -16.02
CA MET A 360 -6.21 14.24 -16.23
C MET A 360 -7.14 14.68 -15.10
N LYS A 361 -7.75 13.74 -14.37
CA LYS A 361 -8.57 14.06 -13.20
C LYS A 361 -7.71 14.62 -12.07
N ASP A 362 -6.55 13.99 -11.82
CA ASP A 362 -5.61 14.47 -10.82
C ASP A 362 -4.97 15.80 -11.21
N PHE A 363 -4.71 15.97 -12.52
CA PHE A 363 -4.22 17.23 -13.06
C PHE A 363 -5.23 18.36 -12.86
N ASP A 364 -6.51 18.14 -13.20
CA ASP A 364 -7.57 19.13 -13.01
C ASP A 364 -7.82 19.43 -11.52
N ALA A 365 -7.85 18.41 -10.68
CA ALA A 365 -7.99 18.57 -9.23
C ALA A 365 -6.84 19.40 -8.62
N LEU A 366 -5.60 19.22 -9.10
CA LEU A 366 -4.49 20.08 -8.69
C LEU A 366 -4.74 21.53 -9.07
N GLY A 367 -5.26 21.80 -10.26
CA GLY A 367 -5.62 23.15 -10.72
C GLY A 367 -6.63 23.83 -9.79
N GLU A 368 -7.70 23.12 -9.42
CA GLU A 368 -8.70 23.61 -8.47
C GLU A 368 -8.09 23.90 -7.08
N ASN A 369 -7.23 23.01 -6.59
CA ASN A 369 -6.56 23.21 -5.31
C ASN A 369 -5.61 24.42 -5.31
N LEU A 370 -4.92 24.68 -6.42
CA LEU A 370 -4.06 25.85 -6.59
C LEU A 370 -4.89 27.14 -6.62
N LYS A 371 -6.02 27.15 -7.35
CA LYS A 371 -6.96 28.29 -7.39
C LYS A 371 -7.52 28.56 -5.99
N ASN A 372 -7.97 27.52 -5.29
CA ASN A 372 -8.50 27.64 -3.93
C ASN A 372 -7.48 28.26 -2.98
N LEU A 373 -6.23 27.77 -3.00
CA LEU A 373 -5.15 28.32 -2.17
C LEU A 373 -4.89 29.81 -2.50
N SER A 374 -4.82 30.15 -3.79
CA SER A 374 -4.58 31.51 -4.25
C SER A 374 -5.69 32.47 -3.83
N ASN A 375 -6.97 32.06 -3.99
CA ASN A 375 -8.13 32.86 -3.60
C ASN A 375 -8.18 33.10 -2.09
N LYS A 376 -7.87 32.07 -1.29
CA LYS A 376 -7.83 32.19 0.17
C LYS A 376 -6.68 33.04 0.67
N LEU A 377 -5.53 33.03 -0.01
CA LEU A 377 -4.45 33.95 0.26
C LEU A 377 -4.87 35.39 -0.03
N ALA A 378 -5.50 35.65 -1.19
CA ALA A 378 -5.98 36.98 -1.57
C ALA A 378 -7.02 37.53 -0.58
N GLN A 379 -7.87 36.70 -0.02
CA GLN A 379 -8.84 37.05 1.02
C GLN A 379 -8.23 37.22 2.42
N SER A 380 -6.99 36.71 2.63
CA SER A 380 -6.33 36.82 3.91
C SER A 380 -5.60 38.14 4.06
N LYS A 381 -5.51 38.65 5.31
CA LYS A 381 -4.67 39.82 5.63
C LYS A 381 -3.21 39.45 5.91
N GLU A 382 -2.83 38.18 5.60
CA GLU A 382 -1.49 37.66 5.94
C GLU A 382 -0.55 37.83 4.73
N THR A 383 0.75 37.98 5.01
CA THR A 383 1.77 37.88 3.96
C THR A 383 1.84 36.46 3.41
N THR A 384 2.20 36.29 2.13
CA THR A 384 2.35 34.99 1.46
C THR A 384 3.20 34.02 2.30
N LYS A 385 4.33 34.49 2.83
CA LYS A 385 5.22 33.69 3.67
C LYS A 385 4.53 33.19 4.93
N LYS A 386 3.81 34.04 5.66
CA LYS A 386 3.09 33.67 6.89
C LYS A 386 1.95 32.71 6.60
N PHE A 387 1.20 32.95 5.53
CA PHE A 387 0.11 32.09 5.05
C PHE A 387 0.61 30.70 4.71
N LEU A 388 1.64 30.59 3.85
CA LEU A 388 2.24 29.30 3.47
C LEU A 388 2.84 28.55 4.66
N ASN A 389 3.50 29.24 5.59
CA ASN A 389 4.07 28.56 6.77
C ASN A 389 2.98 27.94 7.66
N LYS A 390 1.85 28.60 7.85
CA LYS A 390 0.70 28.05 8.56
C LYS A 390 0.08 26.86 7.81
N THR A 391 -0.10 26.99 6.49
CA THR A 391 -0.62 25.91 5.63
C THR A 391 0.29 24.68 5.67
N LYS A 392 1.61 24.88 5.57
CA LYS A 392 2.62 23.81 5.74
C LYS A 392 2.50 23.12 7.10
N GLY A 393 2.44 23.90 8.18
CA GLY A 393 2.31 23.37 9.54
C GLY A 393 1.04 22.51 9.70
N LEU A 394 -0.09 22.97 9.20
CA LEU A 394 -1.35 22.23 9.22
C LEU A 394 -1.28 20.96 8.34
N LYS A 395 -0.62 21.01 7.17
CA LYS A 395 -0.40 19.81 6.33
C LYS A 395 0.46 18.77 7.05
N VAL A 396 1.56 19.19 7.65
CA VAL A 396 2.42 18.31 8.46
C VAL A 396 1.64 17.69 9.60
N ALA A 397 0.89 18.51 10.35
CA ALA A 397 0.05 18.03 11.45
C ALA A 397 -1.01 17.01 10.96
N SER A 398 -1.62 17.23 9.80
CA SER A 398 -2.60 16.31 9.20
C SER A 398 -1.97 14.95 8.88
N VAL A 399 -0.81 14.94 8.23
CA VAL A 399 -0.09 13.69 7.89
C VAL A 399 0.34 12.95 9.15
N MET A 400 0.91 13.65 10.12
CA MET A 400 1.37 13.05 11.38
C MET A 400 0.20 12.53 12.23
N ALA A 401 -0.93 13.25 12.27
CA ALA A 401 -2.14 12.79 12.95
C ALA A 401 -2.70 11.52 12.32
N ASN A 402 -2.77 11.45 10.99
CA ASN A 402 -3.22 10.25 10.28
C ASN A 402 -2.38 9.03 10.68
N ILE A 403 -1.06 9.17 10.64
CA ILE A 403 -0.16 8.06 10.98
C ILE A 403 -0.21 7.75 12.47
N GLY A 404 -0.09 8.76 13.32
CA GLY A 404 -0.03 8.59 14.78
C GLY A 404 -1.31 7.96 15.35
N ILE A 405 -2.47 8.42 14.91
CA ILE A 405 -3.76 7.85 15.35
C ILE A 405 -3.90 6.41 14.84
N SER A 406 -3.58 6.15 13.56
CA SER A 406 -3.61 4.79 13.03
C SER A 406 -2.67 3.85 13.80
N CYS A 407 -1.43 4.29 14.07
CA CYS A 407 -0.46 3.51 14.87
C CYS A 407 -0.94 3.27 16.31
N LEU A 408 -1.62 4.23 16.93
CA LEU A 408 -2.21 4.05 18.27
C LEU A 408 -3.26 2.94 18.27
N PHE A 409 -4.15 2.93 17.27
CA PHE A 409 -5.16 1.88 17.15
C PHE A 409 -4.52 0.52 16.85
N LEU A 410 -3.70 0.45 15.80
CA LEU A 410 -3.06 -0.78 15.37
C LEU A 410 -2.07 -1.33 16.42
N GLY A 411 -1.20 -0.46 16.94
CA GLY A 411 -0.14 -0.87 17.85
C GLY A 411 -0.55 -1.04 19.32
N TYR A 412 -1.68 -0.49 19.75
CA TYR A 412 -2.07 -0.57 21.16
C TYR A 412 -3.50 -1.05 21.39
N LEU A 413 -4.49 -0.37 20.81
CA LEU A 413 -5.89 -0.63 21.14
C LEU A 413 -6.38 -1.98 20.59
N ILE A 414 -6.04 -2.34 19.35
CA ILE A 414 -6.45 -3.60 18.75
C ILE A 414 -5.78 -4.81 19.45
N PRO A 415 -4.45 -4.84 19.67
CA PRO A 415 -3.84 -5.90 20.45
C PRO A 415 -4.44 -6.05 21.86
N LYS A 416 -4.75 -4.93 22.52
CA LYS A 416 -5.43 -4.95 23.82
C LYS A 416 -6.83 -5.54 23.75
N ALA A 417 -7.59 -5.21 22.71
CA ALA A 417 -8.94 -5.73 22.51
C ALA A 417 -8.93 -7.26 22.25
N VAL A 418 -8.02 -7.75 21.42
CA VAL A 418 -7.85 -9.19 21.13
C VAL A 418 -7.59 -9.98 22.42
N TYR A 419 -6.62 -9.55 23.24
CA TYR A 419 -6.30 -10.25 24.49
C TYR A 419 -7.39 -10.10 25.56
N LYS A 420 -8.10 -8.97 25.59
CA LYS A 420 -9.29 -8.81 26.45
C LYS A 420 -10.39 -9.77 26.04
N TYR A 421 -10.67 -9.89 24.73
CA TYR A 421 -11.64 -10.85 24.21
C TYR A 421 -11.26 -12.29 24.57
N ARG A 422 -10.00 -12.68 24.37
CA ARG A 422 -9.49 -14.01 24.78
C ARG A 422 -9.75 -14.29 26.23
N LYS A 423 -9.35 -13.36 27.14
CA LYS A 423 -9.56 -13.51 28.57
C LYS A 423 -11.04 -13.68 28.95
N MET A 424 -11.93 -12.94 28.27
CA MET A 424 -13.38 -13.07 28.48
C MET A 424 -13.94 -14.43 28.03
N LYS A 425 -13.38 -15.01 26.98
CA LYS A 425 -13.86 -16.29 26.41
C LYS A 425 -13.22 -17.52 27.04
N THR A 426 -11.96 -17.46 27.44
CA THR A 426 -11.18 -18.62 27.92
C THR A 426 -10.79 -18.52 29.40
N GLY A 427 -11.08 -17.39 30.06
CA GLY A 427 -10.66 -17.09 31.44
C GLY A 427 -9.18 -16.72 31.57
N THR A 428 -8.38 -16.82 30.51
CA THR A 428 -6.94 -16.58 30.54
C THR A 428 -6.45 -15.83 29.31
N THR A 429 -5.28 -15.20 29.38
CA THR A 429 -4.58 -14.62 28.25
C THR A 429 -3.60 -15.61 27.57
N LYS A 430 -3.39 -16.79 28.15
CA LYS A 430 -2.48 -17.81 27.62
C LYS A 430 -2.91 -18.29 26.23
N PHE A 431 -1.93 -18.79 25.48
CA PHE A 431 -2.14 -19.24 24.11
C PHE A 431 -3.05 -20.50 24.07
N HIS A 432 -4.29 -20.30 23.70
CA HIS A 432 -5.31 -21.37 23.68
C HIS A 432 -4.99 -22.49 22.71
N VAL A 433 -4.28 -22.22 21.60
CA VAL A 433 -3.84 -23.25 20.64
C VAL A 433 -2.81 -24.20 21.28
N GLU A 434 -1.88 -23.67 22.09
CA GLU A 434 -0.97 -24.51 22.88
C GLU A 434 -1.74 -25.40 23.84
N GLN A 435 -2.75 -24.85 24.51
CA GLN A 435 -3.60 -25.63 25.43
C GLN A 435 -4.38 -26.72 24.70
N ASP A 436 -4.93 -26.41 23.50
CA ASP A 436 -5.64 -27.40 22.69
C ASP A 436 -4.73 -28.54 22.25
N ILE A 437 -3.47 -28.23 21.83
CA ILE A 437 -2.47 -29.25 21.46
C ILE A 437 -2.10 -30.08 22.68
N ARG A 438 -1.86 -29.48 23.83
CA ARG A 438 -1.54 -30.20 25.10
C ARG A 438 -2.69 -31.11 25.53
N ASN A 439 -3.93 -30.75 25.24
CA ASN A 439 -5.14 -31.55 25.55
C ASN A 439 -5.50 -32.56 24.46
N GLY A 440 -4.63 -32.77 23.43
CA GLY A 440 -4.89 -33.72 22.34
C GLY A 440 -6.00 -33.31 21.37
N LYS A 441 -6.44 -32.03 21.38
CA LYS A 441 -7.38 -31.52 20.39
C LYS A 441 -6.65 -31.20 19.08
N LYS A 442 -7.22 -31.63 17.95
CA LYS A 442 -6.67 -31.37 16.60
C LYS A 442 -6.94 -29.95 16.15
#